data_6f6f6a2f671eb8c8037cb58b82e8d255
#
_entry.id   6f6f6a2f671eb8c8037cb58b82e8d255
#
_cell.length_a   1.000
_cell.length_b   1.000
_cell.length_c   1.000
_cell.angle_alpha   90.00
_cell.angle_beta   90.00
_cell.angle_gamma   90.00
#
_symmetry.space_group_name_H-M   'P 1'
#
loop_
_entity.id
_entity.type
_entity.pdbx_description
1 polymer ?
#
loop_
_entity_poly.entity_id
_entity_poly.type
_entity_poly.pdbx_seq_one_letter_code
_entity_poly.pdbx_strand_id
1 'polypeptide(L)'
;MTASELPAWTMEELWQGEQVNFAAHLAIMFKYLQAHGLDLDDFIHFVGEQVLPSWQRRGATVPIMLTNILRNVRANGGTVFEVTMDEARGEAIVSRLLRPDVMERFGIPAAQAERFWNKFLPIGQALGIAFTRRARDDDRNQIVLERIA
;
A
#
# COMPACT_ATOMS: atom_id res chain seq x y z
N MET A 1 -37.34 0.26 9.83
CA MET A 1 -36.50 1.29 9.23
C MET A 1 -36.58 1.19 7.73
N THR A 2 -36.90 2.27 7.07
CA THR A 2 -36.93 2.37 5.59
C THR A 2 -35.60 2.97 5.11
N ALA A 3 -35.31 2.86 3.81
CA ALA A 3 -34.08 3.46 3.25
C ALA A 3 -33.98 4.99 3.46
N SER A 4 -35.13 5.68 3.55
CA SER A 4 -35.19 7.12 3.82
C SER A 4 -34.87 7.51 5.27
N GLU A 5 -34.82 6.55 6.18
CA GLU A 5 -34.49 6.75 7.59
C GLU A 5 -33.00 6.54 7.89
N LEU A 6 -32.22 6.09 6.88
CA LEU A 6 -30.79 5.94 7.01
C LEU A 6 -30.11 7.32 7.12
N PRO A 7 -29.04 7.44 7.94
CA PRO A 7 -28.23 8.66 7.97
C PRO A 7 -27.68 9.02 6.60
N ALA A 8 -27.61 10.31 6.31
CA ALA A 8 -26.88 10.79 5.14
C ALA A 8 -25.39 10.89 5.51
N TRP A 9 -24.56 10.01 4.95
CA TRP A 9 -23.11 10.07 5.13
C TRP A 9 -22.47 10.99 4.10
N THR A 10 -21.46 11.74 4.52
CA THR A 10 -20.61 12.50 3.61
C THR A 10 -19.65 11.56 2.88
N MET A 11 -19.11 12.00 1.74
CA MET A 11 -18.06 11.25 1.02
C MET A 11 -16.82 11.04 1.87
N GLU A 12 -16.46 12.02 2.72
CA GLU A 12 -15.34 11.92 3.66
C GLU A 12 -15.57 10.80 4.69
N GLU A 13 -16.76 10.73 5.29
CA GLU A 13 -17.10 9.68 6.25
C GLU A 13 -17.09 8.30 5.59
N LEU A 14 -17.61 8.18 4.37
CA LEU A 14 -17.58 6.91 3.61
C LEU A 14 -16.14 6.51 3.28
N TRP A 15 -15.31 7.44 2.84
CA TRP A 15 -13.91 7.18 2.53
C TRP A 15 -13.11 6.75 3.77
N GLN A 16 -13.26 7.44 4.89
CA GLN A 16 -12.62 7.06 6.16
C GLN A 16 -13.07 5.67 6.63
N GLY A 17 -14.37 5.37 6.52
CA GLY A 17 -14.91 4.05 6.82
C GLY A 17 -14.31 2.96 5.94
N GLU A 18 -14.15 3.21 4.66
CA GLU A 18 -13.55 2.25 3.72
C GLU A 18 -12.07 2.00 3.99
N GLN A 19 -11.30 3.02 4.40
CA GLN A 19 -9.92 2.84 4.83
C GLN A 19 -9.81 1.89 6.01
N VAL A 20 -10.67 2.05 7.01
CA VAL A 20 -10.72 1.14 8.18
C VAL A 20 -11.10 -0.27 7.75
N ASN A 21 -12.12 -0.41 6.90
CA ASN A 21 -12.56 -1.71 6.40
C ASN A 21 -11.44 -2.43 5.63
N PHE A 22 -10.76 -1.75 4.73
CA PHE A 22 -9.65 -2.32 3.98
C PHE A 22 -8.53 -2.81 4.91
N ALA A 23 -8.11 -1.97 5.86
CA ALA A 23 -7.07 -2.33 6.81
C ALA A 23 -7.50 -3.51 7.71
N ALA A 24 -8.75 -3.52 8.16
CA ALA A 24 -9.30 -4.61 8.97
C ALA A 24 -9.33 -5.94 8.21
N HIS A 25 -9.78 -5.93 6.95
CA HIS A 25 -9.78 -7.13 6.12
C HIS A 25 -8.37 -7.67 5.88
N LEU A 26 -7.40 -6.80 5.61
CA LEU A 26 -6.00 -7.20 5.48
C LEU A 26 -5.44 -7.79 6.78
N ALA A 27 -5.71 -7.18 7.92
CA ALA A 27 -5.29 -7.71 9.21
C ALA A 27 -5.88 -9.11 9.48
N ILE A 28 -7.15 -9.31 9.15
CA ILE A 28 -7.82 -10.61 9.27
C ILE A 28 -7.17 -11.64 8.33
N MET A 29 -6.84 -11.26 7.10
CA MET A 29 -6.13 -12.14 6.17
C MET A 29 -4.75 -12.52 6.68
N PHE A 30 -3.99 -11.60 7.26
CA PHE A 30 -2.70 -11.90 7.87
C PHE A 30 -2.84 -12.91 9.02
N LYS A 31 -3.85 -12.72 9.87
CA LYS A 31 -4.14 -13.66 10.96
C LYS A 31 -4.55 -15.04 10.45
N TYR A 32 -5.35 -15.09 9.38
CA TYR A 32 -5.73 -16.35 8.76
C TYR A 32 -4.52 -17.12 8.23
N LEU A 33 -3.64 -16.44 7.50
CA LEU A 33 -2.40 -17.05 6.96
C LEU A 33 -1.55 -17.61 8.10
N GLN A 34 -1.35 -16.85 9.16
CA GLN A 34 -0.60 -17.27 10.33
C GLN A 34 -1.23 -18.49 11.02
N ALA A 35 -2.55 -18.47 11.20
CA ALA A 35 -3.28 -19.57 11.86
C ALA A 35 -3.20 -20.89 11.07
N HIS A 36 -3.01 -20.83 9.76
CA HIS A 36 -2.93 -21.99 8.88
C HIS A 36 -1.49 -22.33 8.45
N GLY A 37 -0.49 -21.66 9.03
CA GLY A 37 0.93 -21.90 8.69
C GLY A 37 1.29 -21.54 7.25
N LEU A 38 0.56 -20.61 6.64
CA LEU A 38 0.80 -20.15 5.27
C LEU A 38 1.78 -18.97 5.26
N ASP A 39 2.57 -18.87 4.19
CA ASP A 39 3.61 -17.85 4.08
C ASP A 39 3.01 -16.49 3.72
N LEU A 40 3.26 -15.49 4.56
CA LEU A 40 2.80 -14.11 4.35
C LEU A 40 3.49 -13.47 3.13
N ASP A 41 4.79 -13.73 2.93
CA ASP A 41 5.53 -13.13 1.81
C ASP A 41 5.04 -13.67 0.47
N ASP A 42 4.73 -14.96 0.38
CA ASP A 42 4.11 -15.56 -0.80
C ASP A 42 2.76 -14.89 -1.12
N PHE A 43 1.95 -14.68 -0.09
CA PHE A 43 0.67 -13.99 -0.24
C PHE A 43 0.84 -12.55 -0.75
N ILE A 44 1.76 -11.80 -0.16
CA ILE A 44 2.04 -10.40 -0.55
C ILE A 44 2.55 -10.32 -2.00
N HIS A 45 3.44 -11.22 -2.38
CA HIS A 45 3.95 -11.32 -3.75
C HIS A 45 2.82 -11.64 -4.73
N PHE A 46 1.98 -12.61 -4.40
CA PHE A 46 0.80 -12.97 -5.17
C PHE A 46 -0.15 -11.78 -5.37
N VAL A 47 -0.41 -10.98 -4.32
CA VAL A 47 -1.21 -9.75 -4.43
C VAL A 47 -0.61 -8.82 -5.49
N GLY A 48 0.71 -8.60 -5.47
CA GLY A 48 1.39 -7.77 -6.46
C GLY A 48 1.22 -8.30 -7.89
N GLU A 49 1.36 -9.61 -8.08
CA GLU A 49 1.15 -10.25 -9.39
C GLU A 49 -0.30 -10.10 -9.88
N GLN A 50 -1.29 -10.26 -8.99
CA GLN A 50 -2.71 -10.18 -9.36
C GLN A 50 -3.14 -8.77 -9.78
N VAL A 51 -2.57 -7.73 -9.21
CA VAL A 51 -2.88 -6.34 -9.57
C VAL A 51 -2.05 -5.81 -10.75
N LEU A 52 -1.02 -6.54 -11.16
CA LEU A 52 -0.09 -6.13 -12.22
C LEU A 52 -0.78 -5.68 -13.53
N PRO A 53 -1.79 -6.41 -14.07
CA PRO A 53 -2.45 -5.96 -15.31
C PRO A 53 -3.03 -4.55 -15.21
N SER A 54 -3.54 -4.17 -14.04
CA SER A 54 -4.06 -2.84 -13.78
C SER A 54 -2.96 -1.77 -13.81
N TRP A 55 -1.77 -2.09 -13.31
CA TRP A 55 -0.61 -1.20 -13.34
C TRP A 55 -0.04 -1.05 -14.76
N GLN A 56 0.06 -2.14 -15.50
CA GLN A 56 0.52 -2.14 -16.89
C GLN A 56 -0.35 -1.24 -17.79
N ARG A 57 -1.66 -1.26 -17.59
CA ARG A 57 -2.59 -0.39 -18.36
C ARG A 57 -2.37 1.10 -18.10
N ARG A 58 -1.79 1.49 -16.97
CA ARG A 58 -1.50 2.89 -16.63
C ARG A 58 -0.21 3.41 -17.24
N GLY A 59 0.72 2.51 -17.55
CA GLY A 59 2.03 2.81 -18.13
C GLY A 59 3.20 2.35 -17.28
N ALA A 60 4.37 2.25 -17.90
CA ALA A 60 5.57 1.63 -17.33
C ALA A 60 6.71 2.63 -17.15
N THR A 61 6.44 3.86 -16.70
CA THR A 61 7.47 4.85 -16.39
C THR A 61 7.62 5.06 -14.89
N VAL A 62 8.79 5.52 -14.46
CA VAL A 62 9.05 5.84 -13.05
C VAL A 62 8.04 6.85 -12.50
N PRO A 63 7.75 7.98 -13.17
CA PRO A 63 6.76 8.92 -12.68
C PRO A 63 5.35 8.31 -12.53
N ILE A 64 4.92 7.49 -13.47
CA ILE A 64 3.60 6.84 -13.41
C ILE A 64 3.55 5.84 -12.24
N MET A 65 4.56 4.99 -12.09
CA MET A 65 4.61 4.01 -11.00
C MET A 65 4.64 4.71 -9.64
N LEU A 66 5.50 5.72 -9.46
CA LEU A 66 5.60 6.45 -8.20
C LEU A 66 4.27 7.14 -7.87
N THR A 67 3.66 7.84 -8.83
CA THR A 67 2.35 8.48 -8.64
C THR A 67 1.29 7.48 -8.19
N ASN A 68 1.28 6.27 -8.75
CA ASN A 68 0.33 5.23 -8.37
C ASN A 68 0.60 4.70 -6.95
N ILE A 69 1.87 4.54 -6.55
CA ILE A 69 2.23 4.18 -5.17
C ILE A 69 1.77 5.26 -4.19
N LEU A 70 2.06 6.52 -4.48
CA LEU A 70 1.67 7.65 -3.62
C LEU A 70 0.15 7.77 -3.49
N ARG A 71 -0.59 7.48 -4.57
CA ARG A 71 -2.05 7.40 -4.51
C ARG A 71 -2.52 6.27 -3.59
N ASN A 72 -1.86 5.10 -3.60
CA ASN A 72 -2.17 4.03 -2.65
C ASN A 72 -1.93 4.47 -1.21
N VAL A 73 -0.82 5.15 -0.93
CA VAL A 73 -0.54 5.70 0.42
C VAL A 73 -1.66 6.63 0.86
N ARG A 74 -2.03 7.59 0.02
CA ARG A 74 -3.09 8.56 0.31
C ARG A 74 -4.46 7.89 0.46
N ALA A 75 -4.80 6.95 -0.40
CA ALA A 75 -6.08 6.22 -0.34
C ALA A 75 -6.22 5.42 0.95
N ASN A 76 -5.13 4.96 1.54
CA ASN A 76 -5.10 4.26 2.81
C ASN A 76 -4.98 5.20 4.03
N GLY A 77 -5.14 6.49 3.85
CA GLY A 77 -5.06 7.49 4.92
C GLY A 77 -3.65 7.90 5.29
N GLY A 78 -2.65 7.52 4.49
CA GLY A 78 -1.26 7.90 4.70
C GLY A 78 -0.92 9.31 4.22
N THR A 79 0.28 9.76 4.56
CA THR A 79 0.80 11.09 4.23
C THR A 79 2.00 10.97 3.29
N VAL A 80 2.06 11.84 2.32
CA VAL A 80 3.23 12.07 1.46
C VAL A 80 3.89 13.37 1.93
N PHE A 81 5.15 13.28 2.38
CA PHE A 81 5.87 14.41 2.95
C PHE A 81 6.75 15.10 1.89
N GLU A 82 7.46 14.33 1.10
CA GLU A 82 8.38 14.81 0.09
C GLU A 82 8.30 13.90 -1.15
N VAL A 83 8.49 14.49 -2.31
CA VAL A 83 8.54 13.76 -3.59
C VAL A 83 9.50 14.49 -4.54
N THR A 84 10.37 13.72 -5.18
CA THR A 84 11.16 14.13 -6.34
C THR A 84 11.12 13.03 -7.38
N MET A 85 10.98 13.38 -8.66
CA MET A 85 10.97 12.37 -9.73
C MET A 85 11.39 12.95 -11.07
N ASP A 86 12.04 12.10 -11.85
CA ASP A 86 12.28 12.27 -13.27
C ASP A 86 12.08 10.93 -14.00
N GLU A 87 12.43 10.86 -15.27
CA GLU A 87 12.24 9.66 -16.10
C GLU A 87 13.08 8.44 -15.65
N ALA A 88 14.21 8.68 -14.98
CA ALA A 88 15.14 7.63 -14.57
C ALA A 88 14.96 7.21 -13.11
N ARG A 89 14.59 8.17 -12.25
CA ARG A 89 14.53 7.96 -10.79
C ARG A 89 13.37 8.73 -10.16
N GLY A 90 12.74 8.09 -9.18
CA GLY A 90 11.77 8.72 -8.31
C GLY A 90 12.05 8.41 -6.86
N GLU A 91 11.82 9.37 -5.98
CA GLU A 91 12.00 9.22 -4.54
C GLU A 91 10.88 9.93 -3.79
N ALA A 92 10.41 9.31 -2.72
CA ALA A 92 9.40 9.90 -1.86
C ALA A 92 9.65 9.55 -0.38
N ILE A 93 9.28 10.47 0.49
CA ILE A 93 9.17 10.24 1.93
C ILE A 93 7.69 10.17 2.25
N VAL A 94 7.27 9.05 2.82
CA VAL A 94 5.86 8.75 3.09
C VAL A 94 5.66 8.17 4.49
N SER A 95 4.44 8.18 4.97
CA SER A 95 4.05 7.47 6.19
C SER A 95 3.97 5.95 5.93
N ARG A 96 3.43 5.21 6.90
CA ARG A 96 3.13 3.79 6.73
C ARG A 96 2.05 3.56 5.67
N LEU A 97 2.13 2.44 4.96
CA LEU A 97 1.14 2.06 3.93
C LEU A 97 -0.20 1.65 4.53
N LEU A 98 -0.17 0.87 5.61
CA LEU A 98 -1.38 0.41 6.31
C LEU A 98 -1.61 1.21 7.59
N ARG A 99 -2.87 1.41 7.94
CA ARG A 99 -3.26 2.18 9.13
C ARG A 99 -2.72 1.54 10.42
N PRO A 100 -1.81 2.19 11.14
CA PRO A 100 -1.19 1.62 12.34
C PRO A 100 -2.20 1.31 13.46
N ASP A 101 -3.19 2.19 13.64
CA ASP A 101 -4.24 2.06 14.66
C ASP A 101 -5.08 0.78 14.45
N VAL A 102 -5.40 0.47 13.20
CA VAL A 102 -6.15 -0.75 12.86
C VAL A 102 -5.28 -1.99 13.00
N MET A 103 -4.05 -1.96 12.50
CA MET A 103 -3.11 -3.07 12.64
C MET A 103 -2.87 -3.42 14.13
N GLU A 104 -2.65 -2.44 14.97
CA GLU A 104 -2.47 -2.62 16.41
C GLU A 104 -3.72 -3.24 17.06
N ARG A 105 -4.92 -2.75 16.72
CA ARG A 105 -6.19 -3.29 17.23
C ARG A 105 -6.36 -4.77 16.95
N PHE A 106 -5.91 -5.25 15.79
CA PHE A 106 -5.96 -6.65 15.39
C PHE A 106 -4.73 -7.46 15.83
N GLY A 107 -3.79 -6.84 16.55
CA GLY A 107 -2.59 -7.51 17.04
C GLY A 107 -1.56 -7.83 15.95
N ILE A 108 -1.54 -7.07 14.84
CA ILE A 108 -0.54 -7.23 13.78
C ILE A 108 0.69 -6.36 14.13
N PRO A 109 1.87 -6.96 14.33
CA PRO A 109 3.09 -6.21 14.61
C PRO A 109 3.44 -5.25 13.45
N ALA A 110 3.98 -4.08 13.78
CA ALA A 110 4.36 -3.07 12.78
C ALA A 110 5.32 -3.64 11.72
N ALA A 111 6.30 -4.42 12.13
CA ALA A 111 7.24 -5.07 11.21
C ALA A 111 6.55 -6.01 10.21
N GLN A 112 5.50 -6.71 10.63
CA GLN A 112 4.70 -7.57 9.76
C GLN A 112 3.83 -6.75 8.80
N ALA A 113 3.17 -5.71 9.29
CA ALA A 113 2.35 -4.82 8.47
C ALA A 113 3.19 -4.11 7.39
N GLU A 114 4.41 -3.69 7.72
CA GLU A 114 5.31 -3.02 6.78
C GLU A 114 5.80 -3.95 5.65
N ARG A 115 5.76 -5.26 5.83
CA ARG A 115 6.07 -6.21 4.75
C ARG A 115 5.12 -6.10 3.56
N PHE A 116 3.93 -5.54 3.74
CA PHE A 116 2.96 -5.34 2.65
C PHE A 116 3.48 -4.41 1.54
N TRP A 117 4.47 -3.58 1.82
CA TRP A 117 5.19 -2.82 0.79
C TRP A 117 5.79 -3.70 -0.31
N ASN A 118 6.15 -4.93 0.02
CA ASN A 118 6.78 -5.86 -0.92
C ASN A 118 5.87 -6.28 -2.08
N LYS A 119 4.55 -5.98 -2.03
CA LYS A 119 3.65 -6.14 -3.18
C LYS A 119 4.11 -5.35 -4.42
N PHE A 120 4.86 -4.28 -4.22
CA PHE A 120 5.38 -3.45 -5.32
C PHE A 120 6.60 -4.05 -6.01
N LEU A 121 7.27 -5.04 -5.42
CA LEU A 121 8.44 -5.70 -6.01
C LEU A 121 8.09 -6.40 -7.34
N PRO A 122 7.11 -7.33 -7.41
CA PRO A 122 6.75 -7.97 -8.67
C PRO A 122 6.19 -6.99 -9.70
N ILE A 123 5.51 -5.94 -9.25
CA ILE A 123 5.00 -4.88 -10.14
C ILE A 123 6.17 -4.14 -10.79
N GLY A 124 7.13 -3.66 -9.98
CA GLY A 124 8.31 -2.96 -10.48
C GLY A 124 9.14 -3.83 -11.42
N GLN A 125 9.39 -5.08 -11.05
CA GLN A 125 10.13 -6.03 -11.88
C GLN A 125 9.50 -6.20 -13.27
N ALA A 126 8.18 -6.36 -13.34
CA ALA A 126 7.47 -6.51 -14.60
C ALA A 126 7.44 -5.22 -15.44
N LEU A 127 7.52 -4.04 -14.81
CA LEU A 127 7.59 -2.75 -15.48
C LEU A 127 9.01 -2.29 -15.82
N GLY A 128 10.04 -3.05 -15.45
CA GLY A 128 11.43 -2.67 -15.64
C GLY A 128 11.90 -1.56 -14.68
N ILE A 129 11.33 -1.53 -13.47
CA ILE A 129 11.61 -0.51 -12.45
C ILE A 129 11.98 -1.20 -11.13
N ALA A 130 13.14 -0.90 -10.59
CA ALA A 130 13.55 -1.35 -9.27
C ALA A 130 12.80 -0.57 -8.20
N PHE A 131 12.17 -1.26 -7.28
CA PHE A 131 11.51 -0.70 -6.10
C PHE A 131 12.34 -0.98 -4.86
N THR A 132 12.63 0.04 -4.08
CA THR A 132 13.33 -0.07 -2.80
C THR A 132 12.59 0.72 -1.73
N ARG A 133 12.45 0.14 -0.55
CA ARG A 133 11.91 0.80 0.64
C ARG A 133 12.92 0.75 1.77
N ARG A 134 13.10 1.87 2.42
CA ARG A 134 13.92 1.99 3.63
C ARG A 134 13.09 2.62 4.76
N ALA A 135 12.98 1.91 5.89
CA ALA A 135 12.39 2.47 7.10
C ALA A 135 13.31 3.56 7.68
N ARG A 136 12.71 4.64 8.16
CA ARG A 136 13.40 5.75 8.84
C ARG A 136 13.06 5.75 10.34
N ASP A 137 13.88 6.43 11.14
CA ASP A 137 13.73 6.51 12.60
C ASP A 137 12.50 7.31 13.05
N ASP A 138 11.92 8.12 12.16
CA ASP A 138 10.77 8.99 12.41
C ASP A 138 9.41 8.35 12.03
N ASP A 139 9.31 7.03 12.01
CA ASP A 139 8.14 6.26 11.54
C ASP A 139 7.76 6.54 10.07
N ARG A 140 8.67 7.07 9.29
CA ARG A 140 8.49 7.32 7.86
C ARG A 140 9.22 6.28 7.04
N ASN A 141 8.83 6.17 5.79
CA ASN A 141 9.48 5.33 4.79
C ASN A 141 10.06 6.19 3.67
N GLN A 142 11.26 5.85 3.25
CA GLN A 142 11.85 6.33 2.02
C GLN A 142 11.59 5.29 0.93
N ILE A 143 10.93 5.72 -0.15
CA ILE A 143 10.65 4.91 -1.33
C ILE A 143 11.54 5.41 -2.44
N VAL A 144 12.22 4.49 -3.12
CA VAL A 144 13.08 4.80 -4.27
C VAL A 144 12.68 3.90 -5.43
N LEU A 145 12.43 4.50 -6.57
CA LEU A 145 12.23 3.83 -7.85
C LEU A 145 13.35 4.19 -8.80
N GLU A 146 13.91 3.20 -9.46
CA GLU A 146 14.96 3.40 -10.46
C GLU A 146 14.69 2.55 -11.68
N ARG A 147 14.85 3.15 -12.86
CA ARG A 147 14.72 2.42 -14.11
C ARG A 147 15.82 1.38 -14.20
N ILE A 148 15.46 0.13 -14.46
CA ILE A 148 16.40 -0.94 -14.73
C ILE A 148 16.94 -0.75 -16.14
N ALA A 149 18.26 -0.70 -16.27
CA ALA A 149 18.92 -0.54 -17.57
C ALA A 149 18.74 -1.80 -18.45
#